data_2c2c70d809ad9d2a843dd4a13e934eb7
#
_entry.id   2c2c70d809ad9d2a843dd4a13e934eb7
#
_cell.length_a   1.000
_cell.length_b   1.000
_cell.length_c   1.000
_cell.angle_alpha   90.00
_cell.angle_beta   90.00
_cell.angle_gamma   90.00
#
_symmetry.space_group_name_H-M   'P 1'
#
loop_
_entity.id
_entity.type
_entity.pdbx_description
1 polymer ?
#
loop_
_entity_poly.entity_id
_entity_poly.type
_entity_poly.pdbx_seq_one_letter_code
_entity_poly.pdbx_strand_id
1 'polypeptide(L)'
;MKPVLEDMFMGPGASPSFSQGQRFRWEDSNRRVHITFGGVTIADSKHVMLLHEFGRLPVFYFPVQDVREDALEATDYHTSSPLKGEASYWTIRVDDRVAERAAWSYLNPLPDGPQVKGYMAFYWDQMDAWFEEDEQVFAHARDPYKRVDILPSSRHVRVVLGGVTIAETLHPRLLLETGLPTRYYIPEQDVDMELLEPSEFITRCPYKGKASYLSARAGARLFKDIVWSYREPLPACSPIAGLLSFFNERVYAIYVDGELVPKPITPWSE
;
A
#
# COMPACT_ATOMS: atom_id res chain seq x y z
N MET A 1 10.76 -0.48 17.68
CA MET A 1 11.42 -0.35 16.38
C MET A 1 10.36 -0.76 15.36
N LYS A 2 9.74 0.19 14.65
CA LYS A 2 8.75 -0.14 13.60
C LYS A 2 9.51 -0.76 12.42
N PRO A 3 9.03 -1.85 11.81
CA PRO A 3 9.66 -2.38 10.60
C PRO A 3 9.64 -1.30 9.53
N VAL A 4 10.79 -1.10 8.91
CA VAL A 4 10.97 -0.19 7.77
C VAL A 4 10.08 -0.69 6.63
N LEU A 5 9.33 0.19 5.96
CA LEU A 5 8.44 -0.14 4.83
C LEU A 5 9.12 -0.94 3.70
N GLU A 6 10.44 -0.89 3.59
CA GLU A 6 11.23 -1.73 2.66
C GLU A 6 11.11 -3.24 2.94
N ASP A 7 10.76 -3.65 4.17
CA ASP A 7 10.60 -5.06 4.56
C ASP A 7 9.15 -5.56 4.46
N MET A 8 8.21 -4.75 3.99
CA MET A 8 6.87 -5.24 3.69
C MET A 8 6.92 -6.13 2.44
N PHE A 9 7.29 -7.38 2.66
CA PHE A 9 7.14 -8.45 1.68
C PHE A 9 5.68 -8.49 1.21
N MET A 10 5.46 -8.23 -0.06
CA MET A 10 4.29 -8.73 -0.74
C MET A 10 4.39 -10.25 -0.69
N GLY A 11 3.40 -10.91 -0.07
CA GLY A 11 3.33 -12.37 -0.02
C GLY A 11 3.45 -13.02 -1.41
N PRO A 12 3.50 -14.35 -1.55
CA PRO A 12 3.77 -15.10 -2.78
C PRO A 12 2.69 -14.97 -3.86
N GLY A 13 2.19 -13.79 -4.09
CA GLY A 13 1.31 -13.34 -5.18
C GLY A 13 1.92 -12.16 -5.90
N ALA A 14 3.25 -12.04 -5.84
CA ALA A 14 4.01 -10.96 -6.40
C ALA A 14 3.63 -10.69 -7.85
N SER A 15 3.39 -9.42 -8.11
CA SER A 15 3.23 -8.72 -9.38
C SER A 15 3.43 -9.59 -10.63
N PRO A 16 2.44 -9.74 -11.50
CA PRO A 16 2.57 -10.48 -12.77
C PRO A 16 3.55 -9.82 -13.76
N SER A 17 4.26 -8.79 -13.32
CA SER A 17 5.14 -7.94 -14.14
C SER A 17 6.59 -8.45 -14.28
N PHE A 18 6.96 -9.58 -13.67
CA PHE A 18 8.31 -10.13 -13.77
C PHE A 18 8.35 -11.37 -14.65
N SER A 19 9.22 -11.36 -15.68
CA SER A 19 9.54 -12.55 -16.45
C SER A 19 10.30 -13.56 -15.56
N GLN A 20 10.28 -14.85 -15.95
CA GLN A 20 10.99 -15.88 -15.21
C GLN A 20 12.50 -15.51 -15.12
N GLY A 21 13.02 -15.40 -13.90
CA GLY A 21 14.41 -15.02 -13.62
C GLY A 21 14.66 -13.51 -13.53
N GLN A 22 13.70 -12.66 -13.83
CA GLN A 22 13.85 -11.21 -13.68
C GLN A 22 13.79 -10.83 -12.19
N ARG A 23 14.79 -10.09 -11.72
CA ARG A 23 14.94 -9.70 -10.31
C ARG A 23 14.43 -8.29 -10.04
N PHE A 24 14.44 -7.42 -11.06
CA PHE A 24 14.00 -6.03 -10.97
C PHE A 24 13.53 -5.51 -12.34
N ARG A 25 12.78 -4.40 -12.31
CA ARG A 25 12.48 -3.55 -13.46
C ARG A 25 12.81 -2.12 -13.08
N TRP A 26 13.52 -1.43 -13.96
CA TRP A 26 13.88 -0.02 -13.83
C TRP A 26 13.29 0.72 -15.02
N GLU A 27 12.35 1.62 -14.78
CA GLU A 27 11.60 2.28 -15.84
C GLU A 27 11.22 3.71 -15.46
N ASP A 28 10.96 4.55 -16.46
CA ASP A 28 10.44 5.89 -16.28
C ASP A 28 9.01 5.82 -15.71
N SER A 29 8.72 6.63 -14.68
CA SER A 29 7.37 6.71 -14.10
C SER A 29 6.36 7.37 -15.04
N ASN A 30 6.83 8.12 -16.06
CA ASN A 30 6.02 8.95 -16.97
C ASN A 30 5.10 9.97 -16.26
N ARG A 31 5.43 10.32 -15.01
CA ARG A 31 4.68 11.27 -14.18
C ARG A 31 5.66 12.23 -13.52
N ARG A 32 5.21 13.48 -13.36
CA ARG A 32 5.86 14.37 -12.42
C ARG A 32 5.59 13.86 -11.01
N VAL A 33 6.65 13.65 -10.23
CA VAL A 33 6.53 13.30 -8.81
C VAL A 33 7.23 14.38 -7.99
N HIS A 34 6.57 14.85 -6.94
CA HIS A 34 7.21 15.76 -6.00
C HIS A 34 6.90 15.38 -4.56
N ILE A 35 7.81 15.75 -3.66
CA ILE A 35 7.74 15.43 -2.24
C ILE A 35 7.98 16.69 -1.41
N THR A 36 7.31 16.75 -0.27
CA THR A 36 7.45 17.89 0.65
C THR A 36 7.84 17.42 2.06
N PHE A 37 8.61 18.25 2.73
CA PHE A 37 8.97 18.11 4.14
C PHE A 37 9.16 19.50 4.76
N GLY A 38 8.60 19.73 5.97
CA GLY A 38 8.67 21.01 6.63
C GLY A 38 8.00 22.16 5.87
N GLY A 39 6.98 21.86 5.03
CA GLY A 39 6.33 22.83 4.17
C GLY A 39 7.13 23.25 2.92
N VAL A 40 8.26 22.56 2.66
CA VAL A 40 9.16 22.87 1.54
C VAL A 40 9.20 21.68 0.58
N THR A 41 9.30 21.95 -0.73
CA THR A 41 9.54 20.90 -1.73
C THR A 41 10.99 20.43 -1.65
N ILE A 42 11.19 19.14 -1.37
CA ILE A 42 12.52 18.51 -1.26
C ILE A 42 12.99 17.94 -2.59
N ALA A 43 12.08 17.37 -3.37
CA ALA A 43 12.36 16.92 -4.72
C ALA A 43 11.14 17.15 -5.61
N ASP A 44 11.37 17.50 -6.89
CA ASP A 44 10.34 17.74 -7.88
C ASP A 44 10.90 17.41 -9.27
N SER A 45 10.44 16.32 -9.87
CA SER A 45 11.00 15.86 -11.14
C SER A 45 9.93 15.29 -12.06
N LYS A 46 10.13 15.50 -13.37
CA LYS A 46 9.40 14.83 -14.48
C LYS A 46 10.17 13.62 -15.03
N HIS A 47 11.32 13.32 -14.44
CA HIS A 47 12.23 12.24 -14.87
C HIS A 47 12.48 11.24 -13.74
N VAL A 48 11.45 11.02 -12.94
CA VAL A 48 11.50 10.06 -11.83
C VAL A 48 11.47 8.65 -12.39
N MET A 49 12.41 7.83 -11.94
CA MET A 49 12.43 6.42 -12.25
C MET A 49 11.68 5.62 -11.19
N LEU A 50 11.05 4.55 -11.60
CA LEU A 50 10.38 3.60 -10.74
C LEU A 50 11.14 2.29 -10.72
N LEU A 51 11.62 1.89 -9.54
CA LEU A 51 12.26 0.61 -9.33
C LEU A 51 11.25 -0.38 -8.75
N HIS A 52 11.00 -1.45 -9.51
CA HIS A 52 10.31 -2.63 -9.01
C HIS A 52 11.35 -3.70 -8.69
N GLU A 53 11.33 -4.20 -7.48
CA GLU A 53 12.08 -5.37 -7.05
C GLU A 53 11.13 -6.52 -6.74
N PHE A 54 11.49 -7.73 -7.11
CA PHE A 54 10.64 -8.90 -6.85
C PHE A 54 10.31 -9.02 -5.36
N GLY A 55 9.02 -9.11 -5.02
CA GLY A 55 8.53 -9.24 -3.65
C GLY A 55 8.57 -7.95 -2.82
N ARG A 56 8.85 -6.78 -3.41
CA ARG A 56 8.87 -5.48 -2.73
C ARG A 56 7.89 -4.50 -3.33
N LEU A 57 7.54 -3.47 -2.58
CA LEU A 57 6.81 -2.31 -3.09
C LEU A 57 7.69 -1.51 -4.04
N PRO A 58 7.11 -0.87 -5.08
CA PRO A 58 7.87 -0.02 -5.97
C PRO A 58 8.40 1.23 -5.26
N VAL A 59 9.58 1.69 -5.67
CA VAL A 59 10.27 2.84 -5.09
C VAL A 59 10.57 3.88 -6.17
N PHE A 60 10.21 5.15 -5.91
CA PHE A 60 10.61 6.28 -6.73
C PHE A 60 12.06 6.69 -6.50
N TYR A 61 12.77 6.92 -7.59
CA TYR A 61 14.13 7.43 -7.62
C TYR A 61 14.18 8.75 -8.40
N PHE A 62 14.58 9.81 -7.74
CA PHE A 62 14.69 11.16 -8.30
C PHE A 62 16.11 11.40 -8.84
N PRO A 63 16.28 11.99 -10.03
CA PRO A 63 17.59 12.51 -10.42
C PRO A 63 18.13 13.47 -9.35
N VAL A 64 19.39 13.34 -8.95
CA VAL A 64 19.95 14.15 -7.84
C VAL A 64 19.93 15.65 -8.13
N GLN A 65 19.97 16.07 -9.40
CA GLN A 65 19.84 17.49 -9.77
C GLN A 65 18.44 18.08 -9.53
N ASP A 66 17.43 17.24 -9.37
CA ASP A 66 16.03 17.62 -9.12
C ASP A 66 15.70 17.54 -7.61
N VAL A 67 16.72 17.31 -6.78
CA VAL A 67 16.63 17.26 -5.32
C VAL A 67 17.23 18.51 -4.72
N ARG A 68 16.59 19.04 -3.69
CA ARG A 68 17.03 20.24 -2.97
C ARG A 68 18.27 19.93 -2.11
N GLU A 69 19.45 20.29 -2.61
CA GLU A 69 20.74 19.99 -2.01
C GLU A 69 20.93 20.64 -0.64
N ASP A 70 20.47 21.90 -0.45
CA ASP A 70 20.61 22.65 0.79
C ASP A 70 19.80 22.06 1.97
N ALA A 71 18.88 21.14 1.70
CA ALA A 71 18.15 20.41 2.73
C ALA A 71 18.81 19.06 3.12
N LEU A 72 19.88 18.64 2.43
CA LEU A 72 20.51 17.35 2.61
C LEU A 72 21.80 17.45 3.47
N GLU A 73 21.88 16.63 4.49
CA GLU A 73 23.06 16.46 5.35
C GLU A 73 23.56 15.01 5.25
N ALA A 74 24.75 14.82 4.71
CA ALA A 74 25.35 13.47 4.57
C ALA A 74 25.58 12.82 5.94
N THR A 75 25.41 11.50 6.00
CA THR A 75 25.62 10.72 7.21
C THR A 75 26.72 9.66 7.00
N ASP A 76 27.27 9.14 8.09
CA ASP A 76 28.21 8.01 8.07
C ASP A 76 27.47 6.64 8.06
N TYR A 77 26.17 6.66 7.91
CA TYR A 77 25.36 5.42 7.90
C TYR A 77 25.30 4.82 6.51
N HIS A 78 25.54 3.51 6.43
CA HIS A 78 25.51 2.75 5.19
C HIS A 78 24.74 1.45 5.37
N THR A 79 24.13 0.96 4.31
CA THR A 79 23.56 -0.40 4.24
C THR A 79 24.00 -1.09 2.96
N SER A 80 23.86 -2.42 2.91
CA SER A 80 24.21 -3.20 1.73
C SER A 80 22.99 -3.89 1.14
N SER A 81 22.81 -3.75 -0.17
CA SER A 81 21.81 -4.45 -0.96
C SER A 81 22.49 -5.47 -1.88
N PRO A 82 22.04 -6.74 -1.89
CA PRO A 82 22.62 -7.76 -2.79
C PRO A 82 22.33 -7.48 -4.27
N LEU A 83 21.43 -6.56 -4.58
CA LEU A 83 21.06 -6.19 -5.95
C LEU A 83 21.71 -4.88 -6.40
N LYS A 84 21.89 -3.92 -5.48
CA LYS A 84 22.29 -2.54 -5.79
C LYS A 84 23.69 -2.17 -5.26
N GLY A 85 24.22 -2.90 -4.29
CA GLY A 85 25.48 -2.58 -3.61
C GLY A 85 25.28 -1.76 -2.36
N GLU A 86 26.24 -0.89 -2.01
CA GLU A 86 26.22 -0.07 -0.81
C GLU A 86 25.40 1.20 -1.02
N ALA A 87 24.46 1.44 -0.12
CA ALA A 87 23.67 2.68 -0.03
C ALA A 87 24.29 3.62 1.00
N SER A 88 24.44 4.90 0.62
CA SER A 88 24.73 6.03 1.49
C SER A 88 23.45 6.78 1.84
N TYR A 89 23.40 7.38 3.02
CA TYR A 89 22.18 8.01 3.54
C TYR A 89 22.36 9.49 3.85
N TRP A 90 21.26 10.24 3.75
CA TRP A 90 21.18 11.66 4.08
C TRP A 90 20.04 11.91 5.07
N THR A 91 20.31 12.76 6.01
CA THR A 91 19.31 13.41 6.86
C THR A 91 18.74 14.61 6.11
N ILE A 92 17.44 14.82 6.18
CA ILE A 92 16.77 15.99 5.62
C ILE A 92 16.51 16.98 6.75
N ARG A 93 16.91 18.23 6.54
CA ARG A 93 16.71 19.33 7.51
C ARG A 93 16.05 20.51 6.84
N VAL A 94 14.96 20.95 7.44
CA VAL A 94 14.23 22.16 7.03
C VAL A 94 13.86 22.92 8.32
N ASP A 95 14.45 24.06 8.52
CA ASP A 95 14.35 24.83 9.77
C ASP A 95 14.62 23.96 11.01
N ASP A 96 13.68 23.89 11.95
CA ASP A 96 13.79 23.08 13.17
C ASP A 96 13.37 21.59 12.97
N ARG A 97 12.89 21.22 11.77
CA ARG A 97 12.45 19.88 11.47
C ARG A 97 13.58 19.03 10.90
N VAL A 98 13.68 17.80 11.39
CA VAL A 98 14.73 16.85 10.99
C VAL A 98 14.09 15.51 10.69
N ALA A 99 14.42 14.94 9.52
CA ALA A 99 14.12 13.56 9.16
C ALA A 99 15.45 12.80 9.02
N GLU A 100 15.81 12.03 10.06
CA GLU A 100 17.11 11.35 10.11
C GLU A 100 17.17 10.20 9.11
N ARG A 101 18.25 10.22 8.26
CA ARG A 101 18.50 9.17 7.27
C ARG A 101 17.32 8.93 6.33
N ALA A 102 16.59 10.00 6.02
CA ALA A 102 15.34 9.94 5.27
C ALA A 102 15.50 9.77 3.76
N ALA A 103 16.72 9.99 3.23
CA ALA A 103 17.05 9.79 1.84
C ALA A 103 18.24 8.84 1.69
N TRP A 104 18.30 8.13 0.56
CA TRP A 104 19.45 7.27 0.24
C TRP A 104 19.77 7.28 -1.27
N SER A 105 21.01 6.94 -1.58
CA SER A 105 21.51 6.80 -2.95
C SER A 105 22.59 5.71 -3.01
N TYR A 106 22.80 5.16 -4.19
CA TYR A 106 23.86 4.21 -4.48
C TYR A 106 24.93 4.91 -5.31
N LEU A 107 26.01 5.38 -4.67
CA LEU A 107 27.11 6.12 -5.34
C LEU A 107 27.90 5.23 -6.31
N ASN A 108 28.09 3.97 -5.94
CA ASN A 108 28.78 2.96 -6.72
C ASN A 108 27.93 1.67 -6.78
N PRO A 109 26.84 1.66 -7.58
CA PRO A 109 25.98 0.49 -7.68
C PRO A 109 26.67 -0.69 -8.34
N LEU A 110 26.14 -1.89 -8.10
CA LEU A 110 26.62 -3.11 -8.75
C LEU A 110 26.37 -3.04 -10.27
N PRO A 111 27.32 -3.53 -11.10
CA PRO A 111 27.21 -3.43 -12.57
C PRO A 111 26.01 -4.20 -13.14
N ASP A 112 25.60 -5.32 -12.51
CA ASP A 112 24.46 -6.14 -12.93
C ASP A 112 23.14 -5.72 -12.27
N GLY A 113 23.13 -4.62 -11.50
CA GLY A 113 21.97 -4.05 -10.83
C GLY A 113 21.25 -3.00 -11.66
N PRO A 114 20.15 -2.42 -11.09
CA PRO A 114 19.47 -1.32 -11.73
C PRO A 114 20.36 -0.07 -11.82
N GLN A 115 20.12 0.77 -12.83
CA GLN A 115 20.92 1.97 -13.16
C GLN A 115 20.65 3.13 -12.19
N VAL A 116 20.79 2.89 -10.88
CA VAL A 116 20.43 3.84 -9.81
C VAL A 116 21.48 4.92 -9.53
N LYS A 117 22.63 4.88 -10.21
CA LYS A 117 23.68 5.91 -10.05
C LYS A 117 23.16 7.28 -10.51
N GLY A 118 23.36 8.30 -9.67
CA GLY A 118 22.88 9.65 -9.95
C GLY A 118 21.40 9.88 -9.59
N TYR A 119 20.81 8.92 -8.89
CA TYR A 119 19.45 9.02 -8.37
C TYR A 119 19.44 8.89 -6.85
N MET A 120 18.41 9.49 -6.24
CA MET A 120 18.14 9.47 -4.80
C MET A 120 16.71 9.02 -4.55
N ALA A 121 16.49 8.23 -3.51
CA ALA A 121 15.18 7.81 -3.05
C ALA A 121 14.95 8.28 -1.61
N PHE A 122 13.69 8.27 -1.18
CA PHE A 122 13.27 8.81 0.12
C PHE A 122 12.32 7.84 0.82
N TYR A 123 12.41 7.75 2.16
CA TYR A 123 11.46 7.00 2.94
C TYR A 123 10.10 7.69 2.92
N TRP A 124 9.09 6.91 2.54
CA TRP A 124 7.74 7.39 2.33
C TRP A 124 7.14 8.04 3.58
N ASP A 125 7.30 7.37 4.72
CA ASP A 125 6.74 7.76 6.01
C ASP A 125 7.50 8.88 6.72
N GLN A 126 8.66 9.26 6.22
CA GLN A 126 9.45 10.37 6.75
C GLN A 126 9.18 11.69 6.05
N MET A 127 8.48 11.69 4.93
CA MET A 127 8.07 12.89 4.22
C MET A 127 6.65 13.31 4.63
N ASP A 128 6.35 14.60 4.55
CA ASP A 128 5.01 15.11 4.89
C ASP A 128 3.97 14.72 3.83
N ALA A 129 4.34 14.83 2.56
CA ALA A 129 3.45 14.47 1.46
C ALA A 129 4.21 14.08 0.19
N TRP A 130 3.58 13.20 -0.57
CA TRP A 130 3.99 12.74 -1.88
C TRP A 130 2.90 13.05 -2.89
N PHE A 131 3.28 13.46 -4.08
CA PHE A 131 2.34 13.79 -5.16
C PHE A 131 2.79 13.14 -6.46
N GLU A 132 1.83 12.58 -7.19
CA GLU A 132 1.94 12.25 -8.60
C GLU A 132 1.10 13.29 -9.37
N GLU A 133 1.73 14.09 -10.23
CA GLU A 133 1.18 15.33 -10.75
C GLU A 133 0.70 16.22 -9.58
N ASP A 134 -0.56 16.62 -9.56
CA ASP A 134 -1.16 17.43 -8.50
C ASP A 134 -1.98 16.58 -7.50
N GLU A 135 -1.97 15.24 -7.63
CA GLU A 135 -2.70 14.34 -6.75
C GLU A 135 -1.81 13.81 -5.63
N GLN A 136 -2.23 14.00 -4.39
CA GLN A 136 -1.51 13.44 -3.25
C GLN A 136 -1.65 11.91 -3.22
N VAL A 137 -0.51 11.22 -3.12
CA VAL A 137 -0.43 9.76 -3.03
C VAL A 137 -0.03 9.35 -1.62
N PHE A 138 -0.58 8.24 -1.14
CA PHE A 138 -0.39 7.79 0.22
C PHE A 138 0.21 6.38 0.26
N ALA A 139 0.90 6.08 1.35
CA ALA A 139 1.46 4.80 1.72
C ALA A 139 2.68 4.35 0.91
N HIS A 140 2.62 4.34 -0.41
CA HIS A 140 3.74 3.97 -1.28
C HIS A 140 3.50 4.40 -2.74
N ALA A 141 4.53 4.33 -3.58
CA ALA A 141 4.42 4.56 -5.02
C ALA A 141 3.37 3.64 -5.65
N ARG A 142 2.56 4.19 -6.57
CA ARG A 142 1.61 3.39 -7.33
C ARG A 142 2.36 2.51 -8.34
N ASP A 143 2.06 1.21 -8.32
CA ASP A 143 2.52 0.27 -9.34
C ASP A 143 1.64 0.40 -10.58
N PRO A 144 2.17 0.80 -11.75
CA PRO A 144 1.38 0.95 -12.97
C PRO A 144 0.80 -0.37 -13.50
N TYR A 145 1.30 -1.51 -13.02
CA TYR A 145 0.83 -2.85 -13.37
C TYR A 145 -0.22 -3.39 -12.39
N LYS A 146 -0.50 -2.66 -11.33
CA LYS A 146 -1.54 -3.00 -10.37
C LYS A 146 -2.91 -2.67 -10.93
N ARG A 147 -3.74 -3.68 -11.17
CA ARG A 147 -5.12 -3.53 -11.61
C ARG A 147 -6.08 -3.76 -10.46
N VAL A 148 -7.11 -2.93 -10.39
CA VAL A 148 -8.23 -3.06 -9.47
C VAL A 148 -9.51 -3.04 -10.27
N ASP A 149 -10.23 -4.16 -10.28
CA ASP A 149 -11.56 -4.27 -10.88
C ASP A 149 -12.63 -4.36 -9.80
N ILE A 150 -13.73 -3.62 -9.96
CA ILE A 150 -14.85 -3.66 -9.03
C ILE A 150 -16.11 -4.02 -9.82
N LEU A 151 -16.61 -5.23 -9.61
CA LEU A 151 -17.69 -5.80 -10.38
C LEU A 151 -18.96 -5.94 -9.53
N PRO A 152 -20.13 -5.50 -10.01
CA PRO A 152 -21.40 -5.87 -9.39
C PRO A 152 -21.60 -7.38 -9.56
N SER A 153 -22.18 -8.01 -8.56
CA SER A 153 -22.45 -9.44 -8.59
C SER A 153 -23.81 -9.76 -7.99
N SER A 154 -24.43 -10.81 -8.49
CA SER A 154 -25.66 -11.42 -7.94
C SER A 154 -25.37 -12.70 -7.15
N ARG A 155 -24.11 -12.99 -6.86
CA ARG A 155 -23.73 -14.17 -6.06
C ARG A 155 -24.17 -13.97 -4.61
N HIS A 156 -24.63 -15.06 -4.00
CA HIS A 156 -24.96 -15.07 -2.58
C HIS A 156 -23.70 -15.11 -1.74
N VAL A 157 -23.42 -14.05 -1.00
CA VAL A 157 -22.27 -13.95 -0.09
C VAL A 157 -22.75 -13.92 1.35
N ARG A 158 -22.22 -14.81 2.19
CA ARG A 158 -22.50 -14.88 3.63
C ARG A 158 -21.20 -14.90 4.42
N VAL A 159 -21.10 -14.01 5.39
CA VAL A 159 -19.93 -13.88 6.29
C VAL A 159 -20.33 -14.37 7.69
N VAL A 160 -19.51 -15.26 8.24
CA VAL A 160 -19.69 -15.82 9.59
C VAL A 160 -18.53 -15.41 10.47
N LEU A 161 -18.81 -14.88 11.64
CA LEU A 161 -17.85 -14.46 12.65
C LEU A 161 -18.29 -15.00 14.03
N GLY A 162 -17.40 -15.70 14.72
CA GLY A 162 -17.70 -16.27 16.05
C GLY A 162 -18.91 -17.23 16.08
N GLY A 163 -19.24 -17.87 14.95
CA GLY A 163 -20.37 -18.74 14.79
C GLY A 163 -21.71 -18.06 14.45
N VAL A 164 -21.70 -16.71 14.31
CA VAL A 164 -22.87 -15.92 13.96
C VAL A 164 -22.72 -15.41 12.52
N THR A 165 -23.81 -15.44 11.74
CA THR A 165 -23.86 -14.73 10.44
C THR A 165 -23.92 -13.24 10.71
N ILE A 166 -22.86 -12.51 10.32
CA ILE A 166 -22.74 -11.07 10.52
C ILE A 166 -23.13 -10.25 9.29
N ALA A 167 -23.06 -10.87 8.11
CA ALA A 167 -23.48 -10.23 6.87
C ALA A 167 -23.97 -11.29 5.88
N GLU A 168 -25.01 -10.95 5.09
CA GLU A 168 -25.57 -11.82 4.07
C GLU A 168 -26.22 -11.00 2.97
N THR A 169 -25.74 -11.15 1.73
CA THR A 169 -26.18 -10.32 0.60
C THR A 169 -26.29 -11.11 -0.71
N LEU A 170 -27.19 -10.64 -1.59
CA LEU A 170 -27.28 -11.02 -3.01
C LEU A 170 -26.78 -9.90 -3.96
N HIS A 171 -26.23 -8.83 -3.40
CA HIS A 171 -25.80 -7.65 -4.14
C HIS A 171 -24.36 -7.20 -3.77
N PRO A 172 -23.40 -8.15 -3.66
CA PRO A 172 -22.03 -7.77 -3.34
C PRO A 172 -21.38 -7.01 -4.49
N ARG A 173 -20.33 -6.22 -4.17
CA ARG A 173 -19.31 -5.81 -5.11
C ARG A 173 -18.08 -6.68 -4.91
N LEU A 174 -17.62 -7.32 -5.97
CA LEU A 174 -16.38 -8.10 -5.96
C LEU A 174 -15.23 -7.17 -6.35
N LEU A 175 -14.28 -6.98 -5.45
CA LEU A 175 -13.06 -6.26 -5.75
C LEU A 175 -11.94 -7.28 -6.02
N LEU A 176 -11.46 -7.27 -7.25
CA LEU A 176 -10.34 -8.09 -7.72
C LEU A 176 -9.13 -7.17 -7.90
N GLU A 177 -8.08 -7.43 -7.14
CA GLU A 177 -6.85 -6.66 -7.16
C GLU A 177 -5.67 -7.58 -7.49
N THR A 178 -4.81 -7.13 -8.40
CA THR A 178 -3.61 -7.89 -8.80
C THR A 178 -2.82 -8.34 -7.57
N GLY A 179 -2.59 -9.66 -7.45
CA GLY A 179 -1.79 -10.27 -6.38
C GLY A 179 -2.48 -10.36 -5.02
N LEU A 180 -3.78 -10.02 -4.92
CA LEU A 180 -4.55 -10.10 -3.67
C LEU A 180 -5.78 -10.98 -3.84
N PRO A 181 -6.30 -11.58 -2.75
CA PRO A 181 -7.54 -12.33 -2.80
C PRO A 181 -8.73 -11.42 -3.10
N THR A 182 -9.76 -11.98 -3.75
CA THR A 182 -11.03 -11.28 -3.98
C THR A 182 -11.59 -10.78 -2.66
N ARG A 183 -11.98 -9.50 -2.61
CA ARG A 183 -12.67 -8.90 -1.48
C ARG A 183 -14.15 -8.72 -1.82
N TYR A 184 -14.99 -9.02 -0.85
CA TYR A 184 -16.44 -8.93 -0.95
C TYR A 184 -16.88 -7.67 -0.21
N TYR A 185 -17.40 -6.70 -0.94
CA TYR A 185 -17.96 -5.47 -0.40
C TYR A 185 -19.48 -5.60 -0.35
N ILE A 186 -20.02 -5.45 0.84
CA ILE A 186 -21.41 -5.74 1.18
C ILE A 186 -22.13 -4.42 1.54
N PRO A 187 -23.35 -4.16 1.01
CA PRO A 187 -24.16 -3.04 1.43
C PRO A 187 -24.42 -3.03 2.95
N GLU A 188 -24.39 -1.87 3.58
CA GLU A 188 -24.57 -1.72 5.02
C GLU A 188 -25.89 -2.34 5.52
N GLN A 189 -26.96 -2.24 4.73
CA GLN A 189 -28.27 -2.82 5.04
C GLN A 189 -28.28 -4.35 5.10
N ASP A 190 -27.29 -5.01 4.51
CA ASP A 190 -27.14 -6.47 4.49
C ASP A 190 -26.11 -6.94 5.54
N VAL A 191 -25.74 -6.05 6.47
CA VAL A 191 -24.82 -6.31 7.58
C VAL A 191 -25.53 -6.08 8.90
N ASP A 192 -25.33 -6.96 9.87
CA ASP A 192 -25.81 -6.77 11.23
C ASP A 192 -24.98 -5.69 11.94
N MET A 193 -25.41 -4.44 11.77
CA MET A 193 -24.73 -3.27 12.30
C MET A 193 -24.77 -3.17 13.82
N GLU A 194 -25.69 -3.88 14.49
CA GLU A 194 -25.77 -3.91 15.97
C GLU A 194 -24.58 -4.64 16.59
N LEU A 195 -23.96 -5.54 15.82
CA LEU A 195 -22.76 -6.26 16.21
C LEU A 195 -21.48 -5.47 15.98
N LEU A 196 -21.53 -4.30 15.31
CA LEU A 196 -20.39 -3.51 14.95
C LEU A 196 -20.21 -2.27 15.83
N GLU A 197 -18.98 -1.98 16.20
CA GLU A 197 -18.59 -0.76 16.91
C GLU A 197 -17.49 -0.02 16.15
N PRO A 198 -17.53 1.32 16.09
CA PRO A 198 -16.50 2.11 15.42
C PRO A 198 -15.10 1.87 16.00
N SER A 199 -14.08 1.87 15.13
CA SER A 199 -12.67 1.86 15.51
C SER A 199 -12.01 3.17 15.09
N GLU A 200 -11.02 3.61 15.87
CA GLU A 200 -10.17 4.73 15.50
C GLU A 200 -9.06 4.33 14.51
N PHE A 201 -8.94 3.05 14.21
CA PHE A 201 -7.94 2.55 13.28
C PHE A 201 -8.24 3.03 11.86
N ILE A 202 -7.22 3.52 11.19
CA ILE A 202 -7.29 4.07 9.83
C ILE A 202 -6.09 3.58 9.04
N THR A 203 -6.32 3.17 7.80
CA THR A 203 -5.24 2.90 6.85
C THR A 203 -5.40 3.71 5.59
N ARG A 204 -4.35 3.81 4.80
CA ARG A 204 -4.37 4.46 3.49
C ARG A 204 -3.85 3.51 2.43
N CYS A 205 -4.52 3.50 1.29
CA CYS A 205 -4.15 2.71 0.13
C CYS A 205 -3.96 3.67 -1.06
N PRO A 206 -2.86 3.59 -1.82
CA PRO A 206 -2.62 4.49 -2.94
C PRO A 206 -3.63 4.30 -4.09
N TYR A 207 -4.34 3.17 -4.14
CA TYR A 207 -5.31 2.85 -5.19
C TYR A 207 -6.77 3.09 -4.77
N LYS A 208 -7.08 2.97 -3.47
CA LYS A 208 -8.46 3.01 -2.96
C LYS A 208 -8.76 4.22 -2.09
N GLY A 209 -7.74 4.83 -1.50
CA GLY A 209 -7.90 5.98 -0.60
C GLY A 209 -7.82 5.62 0.89
N LYS A 210 -8.55 6.36 1.72
CA LYS A 210 -8.58 6.21 3.18
C LYS A 210 -9.63 5.19 3.60
N ALA A 211 -9.21 4.12 4.28
CA ALA A 211 -10.09 3.16 4.92
C ALA A 211 -10.32 3.49 6.40
N SER A 212 -11.55 3.43 6.85
CA SER A 212 -11.97 3.40 8.26
C SER A 212 -12.38 1.98 8.64
N TYR A 213 -12.27 1.67 9.92
CA TYR A 213 -12.49 0.32 10.44
C TYR A 213 -13.61 0.25 11.45
N LEU A 214 -14.15 -0.97 11.58
CA LEU A 214 -15.11 -1.34 12.61
C LEU A 214 -14.61 -2.64 13.27
N SER A 215 -14.83 -2.72 14.58
CA SER A 215 -14.68 -3.94 15.34
C SER A 215 -16.02 -4.64 15.43
N ALA A 216 -16.03 -5.97 15.53
CA ALA A 216 -17.26 -6.74 15.62
C ALA A 216 -17.33 -7.51 16.94
N ARG A 217 -18.50 -7.55 17.57
CA ARG A 217 -18.77 -8.31 18.77
C ARG A 217 -19.67 -9.50 18.48
N ALA A 218 -19.11 -10.72 18.60
CA ALA A 218 -19.88 -11.94 18.47
C ALA A 218 -19.85 -12.71 19.79
N GLY A 219 -20.99 -12.74 20.49
CA GLY A 219 -21.07 -13.24 21.85
C GLY A 219 -20.18 -12.42 22.82
N ALA A 220 -19.36 -13.10 23.59
CA ALA A 220 -18.43 -12.47 24.53
C ALA A 220 -17.11 -11.99 23.86
N ARG A 221 -16.87 -12.32 22.60
CA ARG A 221 -15.60 -12.04 21.89
C ARG A 221 -15.69 -10.76 21.07
N LEU A 222 -14.70 -9.90 21.23
CA LEU A 222 -14.46 -8.73 20.39
C LEU A 222 -13.39 -9.07 19.33
N PHE A 223 -13.74 -8.84 18.07
CA PHE A 223 -12.85 -8.95 16.92
C PHE A 223 -12.46 -7.55 16.45
N LYS A 224 -11.29 -7.10 16.86
CA LYS A 224 -10.81 -5.74 16.58
C LYS A 224 -10.51 -5.55 15.10
N ASP A 225 -10.95 -4.41 14.55
CA ASP A 225 -10.61 -3.93 13.22
C ASP A 225 -10.84 -4.99 12.13
N ILE A 226 -11.92 -5.78 12.27
CA ILE A 226 -12.20 -6.92 11.40
C ILE A 226 -12.93 -6.52 10.12
N VAL A 227 -13.56 -5.36 10.11
CA VAL A 227 -14.35 -4.80 9.00
C VAL A 227 -13.74 -3.47 8.60
N TRP A 228 -13.73 -3.19 7.30
CA TRP A 228 -13.34 -1.87 6.80
C TRP A 228 -14.28 -1.34 5.75
N SER A 229 -14.26 -0.01 5.57
CA SER A 229 -15.01 0.71 4.56
C SER A 229 -14.18 1.86 4.00
N TYR A 230 -14.37 2.15 2.74
CA TYR A 230 -13.91 3.38 2.10
C TYR A 230 -15.12 4.30 1.94
N ARG A 231 -15.27 5.31 2.81
CA ARG A 231 -16.38 6.27 2.73
C ARG A 231 -16.24 7.21 1.54
N GLU A 232 -15.00 7.65 1.30
CA GLU A 232 -14.62 8.53 0.20
C GLU A 232 -13.44 7.88 -0.55
N PRO A 233 -13.70 6.82 -1.36
CA PRO A 233 -12.66 6.17 -2.13
C PRO A 233 -12.16 7.09 -3.26
N LEU A 234 -10.97 6.76 -3.79
CA LEU A 234 -10.50 7.39 -5.02
C LEU A 234 -11.48 7.14 -6.18
N PRO A 235 -11.56 8.03 -7.19
CA PRO A 235 -12.56 7.95 -8.26
C PRO A 235 -12.69 6.58 -8.93
N ALA A 236 -11.55 5.91 -9.22
CA ALA A 236 -11.55 4.58 -9.81
C ALA A 236 -12.19 3.49 -8.93
N CYS A 237 -12.30 3.75 -7.63
CA CYS A 237 -12.89 2.83 -6.65
C CYS A 237 -14.26 3.32 -6.12
N SER A 238 -14.88 4.34 -6.73
CA SER A 238 -16.17 4.86 -6.32
C SER A 238 -17.27 3.80 -6.12
N PRO A 239 -17.31 2.67 -6.87
CA PRO A 239 -18.35 1.66 -6.66
C PRO A 239 -18.33 0.94 -5.29
N ILE A 240 -17.28 1.09 -4.48
CA ILE A 240 -17.23 0.54 -3.11
C ILE A 240 -17.50 1.61 -2.03
N ALA A 241 -17.86 2.82 -2.41
CA ALA A 241 -18.12 3.89 -1.44
C ALA A 241 -19.16 3.47 -0.40
N GLY A 242 -18.78 3.52 0.88
CA GLY A 242 -19.66 3.17 2.00
C GLY A 242 -19.96 1.69 2.19
N LEU A 243 -19.58 0.82 1.27
CA LEU A 243 -19.75 -0.62 1.44
C LEU A 243 -18.74 -1.18 2.48
N LEU A 244 -19.14 -2.28 3.13
CA LEU A 244 -18.36 -2.94 4.17
C LEU A 244 -17.68 -4.19 3.64
N SER A 245 -16.43 -4.40 4.00
CA SER A 245 -15.69 -5.61 3.66
C SER A 245 -15.07 -6.22 4.91
N PHE A 246 -14.91 -7.53 4.91
CA PHE A 246 -14.41 -8.32 6.03
C PHE A 246 -13.08 -8.99 5.66
N PHE A 247 -12.15 -9.11 6.61
CA PHE A 247 -10.92 -9.84 6.37
C PHE A 247 -11.19 -11.33 6.14
N ASN A 248 -11.06 -11.77 4.88
CA ASN A 248 -11.23 -13.18 4.50
C ASN A 248 -10.33 -14.10 5.36
N GLU A 249 -9.17 -13.60 5.73
CA GLU A 249 -8.16 -14.28 6.52
C GLU A 249 -8.59 -14.52 7.97
N ARG A 250 -9.35 -13.57 8.55
CA ARG A 250 -9.58 -13.46 9.99
C ARG A 250 -10.99 -13.83 10.42
N VAL A 251 -11.99 -13.71 9.53
CA VAL A 251 -13.36 -14.17 9.83
C VAL A 251 -13.41 -15.70 9.98
N TYR A 252 -14.42 -16.22 10.65
CA TYR A 252 -14.59 -17.68 10.79
C TYR A 252 -14.77 -18.35 9.42
N ALA A 253 -15.71 -17.85 8.61
CA ALA A 253 -15.97 -18.34 7.26
C ALA A 253 -16.59 -17.27 6.37
N ILE A 254 -16.30 -17.35 5.06
CA ILE A 254 -17.06 -16.69 4.00
C ILE A 254 -17.60 -17.79 3.10
N TYR A 255 -18.89 -17.74 2.82
CA TYR A 255 -19.55 -18.64 1.86
C TYR A 255 -19.96 -17.81 0.64
N VAL A 256 -19.75 -18.37 -0.54
CA VAL A 256 -20.20 -17.79 -1.81
C VAL A 256 -21.00 -18.87 -2.55
N ASP A 257 -22.27 -18.59 -2.83
CA ASP A 257 -23.22 -19.53 -3.42
C ASP A 257 -23.33 -20.85 -2.64
N GLY A 258 -23.19 -20.77 -1.30
CA GLY A 258 -23.23 -21.90 -0.40
C GLY A 258 -21.89 -22.64 -0.22
N GLU A 259 -20.88 -22.34 -1.03
CA GLU A 259 -19.56 -22.95 -0.96
C GLU A 259 -18.61 -22.16 -0.06
N LEU A 260 -17.86 -22.86 0.79
CA LEU A 260 -16.86 -22.24 1.67
C LEU A 260 -15.69 -21.72 0.85
N VAL A 261 -15.41 -20.41 0.97
CA VAL A 261 -14.22 -19.79 0.39
C VAL A 261 -12.99 -20.17 1.23
N PRO A 262 -11.93 -20.72 0.62
CA PRO A 262 -10.68 -21.00 1.33
C PRO A 262 -10.09 -19.70 1.92
N LYS A 263 -9.60 -19.79 3.17
CA LYS A 263 -8.91 -18.65 3.78
C LYS A 263 -7.59 -18.39 3.06
N PRO A 264 -7.37 -17.18 2.54
CA PRO A 264 -6.11 -16.84 1.93
C PRO A 264 -5.03 -16.66 3.00
N ILE A 265 -3.78 -16.90 2.61
CA ILE A 265 -2.60 -16.55 3.42
C ILE A 265 -2.05 -15.25 2.86
N THR A 266 -2.13 -14.20 3.66
CA THR A 266 -1.67 -12.84 3.31
C THR A 266 -0.94 -12.24 4.52
N PRO A 267 -0.30 -11.06 4.39
CA PRO A 267 0.28 -10.35 5.54
C PRO A 267 -0.74 -9.98 6.64
N TRP A 268 -2.04 -10.09 6.37
CA TRP A 268 -3.13 -9.81 7.32
C TRP A 268 -3.73 -11.06 7.98
N SER A 269 -3.08 -12.22 7.83
CA SER A 269 -3.59 -13.52 8.34
C SER A 269 -3.48 -13.70 9.86
N GLU A 270 -2.90 -12.73 10.58
CA GLU A 270 -2.73 -12.76 12.04
C GLU A 270 -3.77 -11.93 12.79
#